data_10119762b83e66ed6d572a6ed11fe0f7
#
_entry.id   10119762b83e66ed6d572a6ed11fe0f7
#
_cell.length_a   1.000
_cell.length_b   1.000
_cell.length_c   1.000
_cell.angle_alpha   90.00
_cell.angle_beta   90.00
_cell.angle_gamma   90.00
#
_symmetry.space_group_name_H-M   'P 1'
#
loop_
_entity.id
_entity.type
_entity.pdbx_description
1 polymer ?
#
loop_
_entity_poly.entity_id
_entity_poly.type
_entity_poly.pdbx_seq_one_letter_code
_entity_poly.pdbx_strand_id
1 'polypeptide(L)'
;MTLTEETLQFIREHRKDNVRNLALQAHKYPTVDVPAAIIQIVGRQIAEEKIPAWAAREGILYPTHLSMEQCSSEVTANYKVKIVSDTGYGSRKTFTDLTGGFGIDCAFLSACFQQSAYVERQETLCTIAAHNFSLLNLKQVMVCHEDSIRYLQMMEPVDWIFIDPARRDGHGGKTIAISECEPDVSALENLLLEKASHVLVKLSPMLDLTL
;
A
#
# COMPACT_ATOMS: atom_id res chain seq x y z
N MET A 1 -8.10 0.33 -14.42
CA MET A 1 -8.01 -1.02 -15.05
C MET A 1 -9.41 -1.60 -15.10
N THR A 2 -9.99 -1.80 -16.28
CA THR A 2 -11.35 -2.35 -16.40
C THR A 2 -11.22 -3.78 -16.94
N LEU A 3 -11.54 -4.78 -16.10
CA LEU A 3 -11.56 -6.18 -16.51
C LEU A 3 -12.90 -6.49 -17.18
N THR A 4 -12.88 -7.26 -18.29
CA THR A 4 -14.10 -7.74 -18.94
C THR A 4 -14.80 -8.79 -18.08
N GLU A 5 -16.09 -9.03 -18.31
CA GLU A 5 -16.83 -10.05 -17.54
C GLU A 5 -16.23 -11.46 -17.77
N GLU A 6 -15.78 -11.76 -18.99
CA GLU A 6 -15.10 -13.02 -19.30
C GLU A 6 -13.81 -13.18 -18.49
N THR A 7 -13.02 -12.10 -18.35
CA THR A 7 -11.80 -12.10 -17.54
C THR A 7 -12.13 -12.27 -16.04
N LEU A 8 -13.17 -11.60 -15.55
CA LEU A 8 -13.62 -11.76 -14.16
C LEU A 8 -14.13 -13.17 -13.88
N GLN A 9 -14.86 -13.78 -14.82
CA GLN A 9 -15.31 -15.17 -14.72
C GLN A 9 -14.11 -16.12 -14.65
N PHE A 10 -13.14 -15.94 -15.55
CA PHE A 10 -11.91 -16.72 -15.58
C PHE A 10 -11.14 -16.64 -14.24
N ILE A 11 -11.01 -15.44 -13.64
CA ILE A 11 -10.39 -15.26 -12.33
C ILE A 11 -11.13 -16.04 -11.24
N ARG A 12 -12.47 -16.01 -11.24
CA ARG A 12 -13.29 -16.74 -10.26
C ARG A 12 -13.09 -18.27 -10.35
N GLU A 13 -13.03 -18.80 -11.57
CA GLU A 13 -12.90 -20.23 -11.83
C GLU A 13 -11.51 -20.76 -11.51
N HIS A 14 -10.48 -19.96 -11.76
CA HIS A 14 -9.08 -20.36 -11.67
C HIS A 14 -8.33 -19.82 -10.45
N ARG A 15 -9.03 -19.23 -9.47
CA ARG A 15 -8.42 -18.55 -8.31
C ARG A 15 -7.47 -19.40 -7.46
N LYS A 16 -7.55 -20.73 -7.54
CA LYS A 16 -6.69 -21.68 -6.82
C LYS A 16 -5.68 -22.39 -7.72
N ASP A 17 -5.70 -22.13 -9.01
CA ASP A 17 -4.90 -22.84 -9.97
C ASP A 17 -3.45 -22.35 -9.98
N ASN A 18 -2.56 -23.18 -10.51
CA ASN A 18 -1.18 -22.80 -10.73
C ASN A 18 -1.08 -21.84 -11.92
N VAL A 19 -0.74 -20.60 -11.65
CA VAL A 19 -0.69 -19.51 -12.64
C VAL A 19 0.32 -19.74 -13.77
N ARG A 20 1.40 -20.52 -13.54
CA ARG A 20 2.35 -20.87 -14.61
C ARG A 20 1.67 -21.74 -15.68
N ASN A 21 0.82 -22.67 -15.24
CA ASN A 21 0.06 -23.51 -16.17
C ASN A 21 -0.97 -22.68 -16.95
N LEU A 22 -1.62 -21.71 -16.28
CA LEU A 22 -2.55 -20.80 -16.95
C LEU A 22 -1.86 -19.95 -18.00
N ALA A 23 -0.68 -19.40 -17.68
CA ALA A 23 0.12 -18.63 -18.64
C ALA A 23 0.49 -19.44 -19.90
N LEU A 24 0.91 -20.69 -19.74
CA LEU A 24 1.24 -21.59 -20.85
C LEU A 24 0.03 -21.92 -21.73
N GLN A 25 -1.16 -21.87 -21.16
CA GLN A 25 -2.42 -22.20 -21.84
C GLN A 25 -3.18 -20.96 -22.31
N ALA A 26 -2.61 -19.77 -22.24
CA ALA A 26 -3.26 -18.49 -22.58
C ALA A 26 -3.92 -18.51 -23.98
N HIS A 27 -3.33 -19.23 -24.95
CA HIS A 27 -3.86 -19.38 -26.31
C HIS A 27 -5.24 -20.05 -26.36
N LYS A 28 -5.66 -20.76 -25.32
CA LYS A 28 -6.98 -21.42 -25.23
C LYS A 28 -8.10 -20.42 -24.83
N TYR A 29 -7.75 -19.24 -24.39
CA TYR A 29 -8.66 -18.23 -23.85
C TYR A 29 -8.56 -16.90 -24.61
N PRO A 30 -8.93 -16.86 -25.89
CA PRO A 30 -8.69 -15.71 -26.75
C PRO A 30 -9.48 -14.45 -26.38
N THR A 31 -10.55 -14.57 -25.59
CA THR A 31 -11.40 -13.46 -25.13
C THR A 31 -11.03 -12.97 -23.74
N VAL A 32 -10.09 -13.62 -23.06
CA VAL A 32 -9.65 -13.30 -21.71
C VAL A 32 -8.33 -12.55 -21.74
N ASP A 33 -8.21 -11.48 -20.97
CA ASP A 33 -6.92 -10.86 -20.68
C ASP A 33 -6.19 -11.72 -19.64
N VAL A 34 -5.54 -12.80 -20.11
CA VAL A 34 -4.85 -13.76 -19.24
C VAL A 34 -3.73 -13.13 -18.44
N PRO A 35 -2.90 -12.21 -18.95
CA PRO A 35 -1.92 -11.49 -18.14
C PRO A 35 -2.55 -10.74 -16.97
N ALA A 36 -3.62 -9.97 -17.21
CA ALA A 36 -4.32 -9.26 -16.16
C ALA A 36 -4.98 -10.23 -15.15
N ALA A 37 -5.59 -11.32 -15.63
CA ALA A 37 -6.18 -12.35 -14.78
C ALA A 37 -5.13 -12.99 -13.85
N ILE A 38 -3.95 -13.30 -14.35
CA ILE A 38 -2.84 -13.88 -13.56
C ILE A 38 -2.43 -12.93 -12.43
N ILE A 39 -2.33 -11.64 -12.69
CA ILE A 39 -2.01 -10.65 -11.64
C ILE A 39 -3.05 -10.72 -10.51
N GLN A 40 -4.33 -10.78 -10.86
CA GLN A 40 -5.41 -10.85 -9.87
C GLN A 40 -5.42 -12.18 -9.10
N ILE A 41 -5.19 -13.30 -9.77
CA ILE A 41 -5.14 -14.63 -9.15
C ILE A 41 -3.96 -14.72 -8.18
N VAL A 42 -2.75 -14.34 -8.61
CA VAL A 42 -1.55 -14.33 -7.76
C VAL A 42 -1.73 -13.37 -6.58
N GLY A 43 -2.24 -12.16 -6.84
CA GLY A 43 -2.50 -11.18 -5.80
C GLY A 43 -3.43 -11.72 -4.72
N ARG A 44 -4.53 -12.39 -5.13
CA ARG A 44 -5.46 -13.04 -4.20
C ARG A 44 -4.80 -14.17 -3.39
N GLN A 45 -4.04 -15.05 -4.06
CA GLN A 45 -3.35 -16.16 -3.38
C GLN A 45 -2.38 -15.65 -2.31
N ILE A 46 -1.62 -14.60 -2.60
CA ILE A 46 -0.75 -13.94 -1.61
C ILE A 46 -1.58 -13.30 -0.49
N ALA A 47 -2.69 -12.65 -0.84
CA ALA A 47 -3.53 -11.96 0.13
C ALA A 47 -4.23 -12.93 1.10
N GLU A 48 -4.57 -14.15 0.68
CA GLU A 48 -5.16 -15.18 1.56
C GLU A 48 -4.29 -15.48 2.78
N GLU A 49 -2.96 -15.42 2.63
CA GLU A 49 -2.01 -15.59 3.73
C GLU A 49 -1.64 -14.28 4.42
N LYS A 50 -1.44 -13.21 3.64
CA LYS A 50 -0.83 -11.97 4.09
C LYS A 50 -1.84 -10.96 4.62
N ILE A 51 -3.05 -10.91 4.01
CA ILE A 51 -4.09 -9.91 4.27
C ILE A 51 -5.47 -10.58 4.17
N PRO A 52 -5.77 -11.56 5.03
CA PRO A 52 -6.99 -12.40 4.92
C PRO A 52 -8.29 -11.59 4.96
N ALA A 53 -8.34 -10.47 5.69
CA ALA A 53 -9.53 -9.61 5.72
C ALA A 53 -9.86 -9.01 4.34
N TRP A 54 -8.84 -8.69 3.53
CA TRP A 54 -9.05 -8.20 2.16
C TRP A 54 -9.36 -9.34 1.21
N ALA A 55 -8.67 -10.48 1.33
CA ALA A 55 -8.92 -11.67 0.50
C ALA A 55 -10.35 -12.21 0.66
N ALA A 56 -10.97 -12.01 1.82
CA ALA A 56 -12.36 -12.39 2.07
C ALA A 56 -13.39 -11.47 1.34
N ARG A 57 -12.96 -10.32 0.83
CA ARG A 57 -13.83 -9.40 0.09
C ARG A 57 -13.76 -9.69 -1.41
N GLU A 58 -14.91 -9.93 -2.02
CA GLU A 58 -14.99 -10.03 -3.49
C GLU A 58 -14.80 -8.64 -4.11
N GLY A 59 -14.17 -8.60 -5.28
CA GLY A 59 -13.95 -7.36 -6.02
C GLY A 59 -12.70 -6.56 -5.65
N ILE A 60 -11.91 -6.99 -4.68
CA ILE A 60 -10.58 -6.39 -4.42
C ILE A 60 -9.72 -6.52 -5.67
N LEU A 61 -9.09 -5.42 -6.08
CA LEU A 61 -8.08 -5.38 -7.13
C LEU A 61 -6.69 -5.48 -6.51
N TYR A 62 -5.87 -6.33 -7.09
CA TYR A 62 -4.50 -6.56 -6.63
C TYR A 62 -3.50 -5.93 -7.60
N PRO A 63 -2.42 -5.33 -7.09
CA PRO A 63 -1.32 -4.80 -7.91
C PRO A 63 -0.40 -5.93 -8.38
N THR A 64 0.69 -5.56 -9.04
CA THR A 64 1.74 -6.50 -9.45
C THR A 64 2.32 -7.27 -8.26
N HIS A 65 2.90 -8.43 -8.55
CA HIS A 65 3.53 -9.32 -7.56
C HIS A 65 4.50 -8.59 -6.63
N LEU A 66 5.36 -7.72 -7.18
CA LEU A 66 6.34 -6.96 -6.38
C LEU A 66 5.65 -6.08 -5.32
N SER A 67 4.59 -5.37 -5.68
CA SER A 67 3.84 -4.53 -4.73
C SER A 67 3.15 -5.39 -3.66
N MET A 68 2.70 -6.60 -4.02
CA MET A 68 2.12 -7.55 -3.07
C MET A 68 3.17 -8.10 -2.10
N GLU A 69 4.40 -8.33 -2.53
CA GLU A 69 5.49 -8.76 -1.67
C GLU A 69 5.90 -7.66 -0.69
N GLN A 70 5.97 -6.42 -1.15
CA GLN A 70 6.43 -5.27 -0.35
C GLN A 70 5.39 -4.73 0.62
N CYS A 71 4.09 -4.92 0.38
CA CYS A 71 3.06 -4.38 1.26
C CYS A 71 3.10 -5.03 2.66
N SER A 72 2.59 -4.34 3.65
CA SER A 72 2.45 -4.86 5.01
C SER A 72 1.49 -6.05 5.06
N SER A 73 1.75 -6.99 5.96
CA SER A 73 0.77 -8.00 6.35
C SER A 73 -0.31 -7.38 7.24
N GLU A 74 -1.46 -8.03 7.33
CA GLU A 74 -2.55 -7.64 8.24
C GLU A 74 -2.08 -7.55 9.69
N VAL A 75 -1.24 -8.49 10.13
CA VAL A 75 -0.65 -8.50 11.48
C VAL A 75 0.21 -7.25 11.71
N THR A 76 1.06 -6.90 10.74
CA THR A 76 1.93 -5.72 10.84
C THR A 76 1.12 -4.41 10.78
N ALA A 77 0.07 -4.35 9.97
CA ALA A 77 -0.82 -3.19 9.90
C ALA A 77 -1.58 -3.00 11.23
N ASN A 78 -2.14 -4.07 11.79
CA ASN A 78 -2.80 -4.04 13.10
C ASN A 78 -1.84 -3.65 14.24
N TYR A 79 -0.56 -4.07 14.17
CA TYR A 79 0.44 -3.63 15.15
C TYR A 79 0.64 -2.11 15.13
N LYS A 80 0.69 -1.49 13.93
CA LYS A 80 0.77 -0.02 13.79
C LYS A 80 -0.49 0.67 14.35
N VAL A 81 -1.68 0.10 14.07
CA VAL A 81 -2.94 0.58 14.68
C VAL A 81 -2.84 0.57 16.21
N LYS A 82 -2.30 -0.49 16.79
CA LYS A 82 -2.09 -0.58 18.24
C LYS A 82 -1.14 0.52 18.74
N ILE A 83 0.01 0.75 18.06
CA ILE A 83 0.94 1.84 18.42
C ILE A 83 0.19 3.18 18.45
N VAL A 84 -0.56 3.52 17.41
CA VAL A 84 -1.32 4.77 17.32
C VAL A 84 -2.38 4.85 18.44
N SER A 85 -3.04 3.74 18.74
CA SER A 85 -4.09 3.68 19.78
C SER A 85 -3.53 3.82 21.19
N ASP A 86 -2.39 3.21 21.47
CA ASP A 86 -1.78 3.15 22.80
C ASP A 86 -1.03 4.44 23.17
N THR A 87 -0.64 5.26 22.19
CA THR A 87 0.05 6.54 22.47
C THR A 87 -0.76 7.49 23.35
N GLY A 88 -2.09 7.37 23.39
CA GLY A 88 -2.94 8.11 24.33
C GLY A 88 -2.90 9.65 24.26
N TYR A 89 -1.97 10.20 23.46
CA TYR A 89 -1.68 11.63 23.36
C TYR A 89 -2.19 12.23 22.05
N GLY A 90 -2.75 13.41 22.16
CA GLY A 90 -3.07 14.29 21.04
C GLY A 90 -4.39 13.97 20.30
N SER A 91 -4.67 14.81 19.32
CA SER A 91 -5.81 14.68 18.43
C SER A 91 -5.60 13.52 17.46
N ARG A 92 -6.67 12.85 17.07
CA ARG A 92 -6.72 11.83 16.02
C ARG A 92 -7.74 12.22 14.95
N LYS A 93 -7.72 13.48 14.55
CA LYS A 93 -8.63 13.97 13.52
C LYS A 93 -8.10 13.69 12.13
N THR A 94 -6.80 13.96 11.91
CA THR A 94 -6.18 13.96 10.59
C THR A 94 -4.94 13.07 10.51
N PHE A 95 -4.83 12.34 9.41
CA PHE A 95 -3.76 11.39 9.13
C PHE A 95 -3.33 11.47 7.68
N THR A 96 -2.03 11.35 7.42
CA THR A 96 -1.49 11.26 6.07
C THR A 96 -0.51 10.09 5.97
N ASP A 97 -0.77 9.18 5.03
CA ASP A 97 0.18 8.18 4.57
C ASP A 97 0.91 8.74 3.34
N LEU A 98 2.19 9.07 3.48
CA LEU A 98 3.01 9.66 2.42
C LEU A 98 3.58 8.63 1.43
N THR A 99 3.41 7.33 1.69
CA THR A 99 3.99 6.24 0.91
C THR A 99 2.97 5.13 0.70
N GLY A 100 1.83 5.49 0.14
CA GLY A 100 0.62 4.68 0.13
C GLY A 100 0.75 3.25 -0.39
N GLY A 101 1.53 3.02 -1.45
CA GLY A 101 1.74 1.69 -2.02
C GLY A 101 0.44 0.96 -2.35
N PHE A 102 0.29 -0.30 -1.93
CA PHE A 102 -0.98 -1.02 -2.10
C PHE A 102 -2.12 -0.50 -1.20
N GLY A 103 -1.83 0.34 -0.21
CA GLY A 103 -2.82 0.98 0.63
C GLY A 103 -3.19 0.23 1.92
N ILE A 104 -2.51 -0.85 2.25
CA ILE A 104 -2.83 -1.67 3.44
C ILE A 104 -2.66 -0.84 4.72
N ASP A 105 -1.51 -0.22 4.91
CA ASP A 105 -1.23 0.56 6.11
C ASP A 105 -2.19 1.74 6.24
N CYS A 106 -2.43 2.47 5.14
CA CYS A 106 -3.39 3.56 5.11
C CYS A 106 -4.80 3.09 5.49
N ALA A 107 -5.27 1.98 4.91
CA ALA A 107 -6.60 1.45 5.18
C ALA A 107 -6.81 1.10 6.66
N PHE A 108 -5.84 0.41 7.27
CA PHE A 108 -5.93 0.01 8.68
C PHE A 108 -5.78 1.20 9.63
N LEU A 109 -4.79 2.06 9.40
CA LEU A 109 -4.55 3.24 10.24
C LEU A 109 -5.70 4.25 10.15
N SER A 110 -6.31 4.43 8.98
CA SER A 110 -7.41 5.38 8.78
C SER A 110 -8.61 5.14 9.71
N ALA A 111 -8.78 3.91 10.21
CA ALA A 111 -9.81 3.59 11.20
C ALA A 111 -9.64 4.34 12.53
N CYS A 112 -8.44 4.85 12.84
CA CYS A 112 -8.15 5.63 14.02
C CYS A 112 -8.46 7.13 13.85
N PHE A 113 -8.80 7.60 12.63
CA PHE A 113 -8.87 9.02 12.29
C PHE A 113 -10.19 9.40 11.63
N GLN A 114 -10.55 10.68 11.71
CA GLN A 114 -11.76 11.22 11.08
C GLN A 114 -11.55 11.50 9.60
N GLN A 115 -10.35 11.93 9.23
CA GLN A 115 -9.93 12.21 7.85
C GLN A 115 -8.53 11.67 7.61
N SER A 116 -8.33 11.07 6.45
CA SER A 116 -7.05 10.49 6.07
C SER A 116 -6.71 10.83 4.62
N ALA A 117 -5.43 11.03 4.34
CA ALA A 117 -4.90 11.16 2.99
C ALA A 117 -3.98 9.98 2.71
N TYR A 118 -4.16 9.37 1.54
CA TYR A 118 -3.28 8.37 0.94
C TYR A 118 -2.55 9.05 -0.20
N VAL A 119 -1.22 9.07 -0.15
CA VAL A 119 -0.36 9.71 -1.16
C VAL A 119 0.51 8.67 -1.83
N GLU A 120 0.46 8.61 -3.16
CA GLU A 120 1.21 7.63 -3.95
C GLU A 120 1.54 8.25 -5.32
N ARG A 121 2.80 8.04 -5.78
CA ARG A 121 3.30 8.57 -7.04
C ARG A 121 2.91 7.74 -8.28
N GLN A 122 2.52 6.47 -8.08
CA GLN A 122 2.15 5.58 -9.17
C GLN A 122 0.64 5.64 -9.41
N GLU A 123 0.22 6.19 -10.54
CA GLU A 123 -1.20 6.32 -10.93
C GLU A 123 -1.97 4.99 -10.86
N THR A 124 -1.32 3.91 -11.26
CA THR A 124 -1.92 2.56 -11.21
C THR A 124 -2.27 2.16 -9.77
N LEU A 125 -1.38 2.41 -8.80
CA LEU A 125 -1.63 2.11 -7.39
C LEU A 125 -2.72 3.03 -6.81
N CYS A 126 -2.74 4.31 -7.19
CA CYS A 126 -3.82 5.23 -6.83
C CYS A 126 -5.18 4.75 -7.32
N THR A 127 -5.25 4.27 -8.57
CA THR A 127 -6.48 3.72 -9.16
C THR A 127 -6.97 2.48 -8.40
N ILE A 128 -6.05 1.55 -8.07
CA ILE A 128 -6.35 0.35 -7.30
C ILE A 128 -6.79 0.72 -5.88
N ALA A 129 -6.09 1.63 -5.22
CA ALA A 129 -6.41 2.08 -3.87
C ALA A 129 -7.79 2.75 -3.82
N ALA A 130 -8.10 3.66 -4.74
CA ALA A 130 -9.40 4.32 -4.82
C ALA A 130 -10.56 3.31 -4.97
N HIS A 131 -10.39 2.29 -5.85
CA HIS A 131 -11.36 1.22 -5.99
C HIS A 131 -11.53 0.43 -4.70
N ASN A 132 -10.42 -0.05 -4.12
CA ASN A 132 -10.44 -0.89 -2.93
C ASN A 132 -10.99 -0.13 -1.70
N PHE A 133 -10.61 1.13 -1.51
CA PHE A 133 -11.11 1.95 -0.41
C PHE A 133 -12.62 2.20 -0.53
N SER A 134 -13.12 2.41 -1.75
CA SER A 134 -14.56 2.49 -2.01
C SER A 134 -15.28 1.18 -1.63
N LEU A 135 -14.75 0.04 -2.05
CA LEU A 135 -15.30 -1.29 -1.75
C LEU A 135 -15.27 -1.60 -0.25
N LEU A 136 -14.24 -1.14 0.46
CA LEU A 136 -14.07 -1.30 1.90
C LEU A 136 -14.83 -0.23 2.71
N ASN A 137 -15.55 0.68 2.03
CA ASN A 137 -16.30 1.78 2.65
C ASN A 137 -15.44 2.75 3.48
N LEU A 138 -14.18 2.97 3.08
CA LEU A 138 -13.25 3.90 3.72
C LEU A 138 -13.46 5.33 3.19
N LYS A 139 -14.64 5.90 3.42
CA LYS A 139 -15.06 7.22 2.90
C LYS A 139 -14.23 8.39 3.42
N GLN A 140 -13.56 8.21 4.55
CA GLN A 140 -12.69 9.21 5.18
C GLN A 140 -11.31 9.31 4.52
N VAL A 141 -10.96 8.40 3.59
CA VAL A 141 -9.65 8.38 2.93
C VAL A 141 -9.71 9.07 1.58
N MET A 142 -8.96 10.14 1.42
CA MET A 142 -8.74 10.82 0.15
C MET A 142 -7.50 10.21 -0.53
N VAL A 143 -7.64 9.84 -1.80
CA VAL A 143 -6.52 9.33 -2.62
C VAL A 143 -5.90 10.49 -3.38
N CYS A 144 -4.60 10.71 -3.20
CA CYS A 144 -3.81 11.76 -3.81
C CYS A 144 -2.72 11.13 -4.69
N HIS A 145 -2.79 11.35 -6.01
CA HIS A 145 -1.73 10.99 -6.94
C HIS A 145 -0.69 12.10 -6.96
N GLU A 146 0.35 11.97 -6.14
CA GLU A 146 1.40 12.98 -6.01
C GLU A 146 2.70 12.34 -5.47
N ASP A 147 3.82 13.03 -5.70
CA ASP A 147 5.08 12.72 -5.03
C ASP A 147 5.00 13.04 -3.54
N SER A 148 5.55 12.18 -2.69
CA SER A 148 5.49 12.29 -1.24
C SER A 148 6.14 13.57 -0.71
N ILE A 149 7.30 13.96 -1.26
CA ILE A 149 8.04 15.16 -0.81
C ILE A 149 7.27 16.41 -1.21
N ARG A 150 6.79 16.46 -2.46
CA ARG A 150 5.99 17.56 -2.96
C ARG A 150 4.69 17.72 -2.19
N TYR A 151 4.01 16.62 -1.91
CA TYR A 151 2.80 16.66 -1.10
C TYR A 151 3.08 17.18 0.32
N LEU A 152 4.13 16.65 0.98
CA LEU A 152 4.55 17.08 2.31
C LEU A 152 4.85 18.57 2.38
N GLN A 153 5.49 19.14 1.35
CA GLN A 153 5.79 20.59 1.28
C GLN A 153 4.52 21.45 1.22
N MET A 154 3.48 20.98 0.52
CA MET A 154 2.27 21.75 0.24
C MET A 154 1.13 21.51 1.23
N MET A 155 1.14 20.38 1.94
CA MET A 155 0.03 20.01 2.83
C MET A 155 -0.06 20.91 4.07
N GLU A 156 -1.27 21.08 4.58
CA GLU A 156 -1.48 21.68 5.89
C GLU A 156 -1.02 20.69 7.00
N PRO A 157 -0.65 21.20 8.17
CA PRO A 157 -0.27 20.35 9.31
C PRO A 157 -1.39 19.38 9.70
N VAL A 158 -0.98 18.15 10.06
CA VAL A 158 -1.88 17.07 10.47
C VAL A 158 -1.52 16.51 11.85
N ASP A 159 -2.39 15.70 12.43
CA ASP A 159 -2.09 15.07 13.72
C ASP A 159 -1.02 13.97 13.57
N TRP A 160 -1.13 13.15 12.51
CA TRP A 160 -0.22 12.02 12.27
C TRP A 160 0.23 11.93 10.82
N ILE A 161 1.51 11.64 10.63
CA ILE A 161 2.10 11.20 9.37
C ILE A 161 2.61 9.77 9.53
N PHE A 162 2.33 8.91 8.54
CA PHE A 162 2.98 7.64 8.34
C PHE A 162 3.86 7.69 7.09
N ILE A 163 5.03 7.05 7.15
CA ILE A 163 5.96 6.95 6.03
C ILE A 163 6.71 5.61 6.09
N ASP A 164 6.70 4.87 4.97
CA ASP A 164 7.41 3.60 4.75
C ASP A 164 8.34 3.76 3.54
N PRO A 165 9.54 4.32 3.74
CA PRO A 165 10.43 4.62 2.64
C PRO A 165 10.96 3.35 1.99
N ALA A 166 10.88 3.28 0.65
CA ALA A 166 11.41 2.18 -0.12
C ALA A 166 12.93 2.22 -0.15
N ARG A 167 13.59 1.06 -0.12
CA ARG A 167 15.03 0.98 -0.36
C ARG A 167 15.32 1.31 -1.83
N ARG A 168 16.38 2.09 -2.08
CA ARG A 168 16.85 2.36 -3.44
C ARG A 168 17.63 1.17 -3.97
N ASP A 169 17.02 0.35 -4.79
CA ASP A 169 17.68 -0.80 -5.42
C ASP A 169 18.42 -0.41 -6.71
N GLY A 170 19.02 0.78 -6.76
CA GLY A 170 19.63 1.32 -7.98
C GLY A 170 20.77 0.49 -8.59
N HIS A 171 21.44 -0.39 -7.83
CA HIS A 171 22.58 -1.20 -8.31
C HIS A 171 22.76 -2.53 -7.56
N GLY A 172 21.71 -3.14 -6.99
CA GLY A 172 21.83 -4.47 -6.35
C GLY A 172 22.67 -4.50 -5.08
N GLY A 173 23.01 -3.35 -4.51
CA GLY A 173 23.70 -3.20 -3.24
C GLY A 173 22.74 -3.36 -2.06
N LYS A 174 23.27 -3.79 -0.91
CA LYS A 174 22.50 -3.79 0.35
C LYS A 174 22.39 -2.34 0.82
N THR A 175 21.19 -1.75 0.77
CA THR A 175 20.88 -0.49 1.45
C THR A 175 21.02 -0.70 2.95
N ILE A 176 21.91 0.04 3.57
CA ILE A 176 22.22 -0.07 5.01
C ILE A 176 21.83 1.20 5.75
N ALA A 177 21.97 2.39 5.12
CA ALA A 177 21.68 3.67 5.74
C ALA A 177 20.25 4.15 5.43
N ILE A 178 19.63 4.90 6.36
CA ILE A 178 18.32 5.52 6.19
C ILE A 178 18.35 6.52 5.03
N SER A 179 19.46 7.26 4.85
CA SER A 179 19.66 8.21 3.75
C SER A 179 19.66 7.59 2.34
N GLU A 180 19.80 6.26 2.24
CA GLU A 180 19.70 5.52 0.99
C GLU A 180 18.27 5.09 0.66
N CYS A 181 17.30 5.40 1.51
CA CYS A 181 15.89 5.13 1.26
C CYS A 181 15.24 6.24 0.43
N GLU A 182 14.10 5.97 -0.16
CA GLU A 182 13.28 6.93 -0.91
C GLU A 182 11.84 6.92 -0.40
N PRO A 183 11.35 8.04 0.15
CA PRO A 183 12.09 9.28 0.41
C PRO A 183 13.14 9.14 1.52
N ASP A 184 14.18 9.99 1.50
CA ASP A 184 15.17 10.07 2.58
C ASP A 184 14.56 10.76 3.80
N VAL A 185 14.15 9.95 4.77
CA VAL A 185 13.47 10.44 5.99
C VAL A 185 14.40 11.30 6.84
N SER A 186 15.72 11.03 6.83
CA SER A 186 16.68 11.82 7.60
C SER A 186 16.79 13.26 7.09
N ALA A 187 16.73 13.44 5.77
CA ALA A 187 16.71 14.77 5.16
C ALA A 187 15.36 15.49 5.35
N LEU A 188 14.28 14.74 5.58
CA LEU A 188 12.92 15.28 5.75
C LEU A 188 12.51 15.50 7.21
N GLU A 189 13.35 15.14 8.19
CA GLU A 189 13.00 15.14 9.62
C GLU A 189 12.35 16.44 10.08
N ASN A 190 13.02 17.57 9.85
CA ASN A 190 12.51 18.87 10.27
C ASN A 190 11.15 19.19 9.66
N LEU A 191 10.96 18.91 8.38
CA LEU A 191 9.70 19.15 7.68
C LEU A 191 8.59 18.23 8.18
N LEU A 192 8.88 16.96 8.44
CA LEU A 192 7.93 16.03 9.01
C LEU A 192 7.46 16.46 10.38
N LEU A 193 8.38 16.93 11.25
CA LEU A 193 8.07 17.44 12.59
C LEU A 193 7.34 18.79 12.57
N GLU A 194 7.54 19.61 11.54
CA GLU A 194 6.77 20.84 11.32
C GLU A 194 5.32 20.52 10.90
N LYS A 195 5.14 19.48 10.06
CA LYS A 195 3.86 19.13 9.45
C LYS A 195 3.01 18.15 10.26
N ALA A 196 3.55 17.52 11.30
CA ALA A 196 2.77 16.60 12.11
C ALA A 196 3.14 16.62 13.59
N SER A 197 2.12 16.45 14.46
CA SER A 197 2.34 16.27 15.89
C SER A 197 3.01 14.92 16.21
N HIS A 198 2.77 13.92 15.35
CA HIS A 198 3.34 12.56 15.49
C HIS A 198 3.74 12.04 14.11
N VAL A 199 4.91 11.43 14.04
CA VAL A 199 5.43 10.79 12.83
C VAL A 199 5.71 9.31 13.13
N LEU A 200 5.10 8.42 12.38
CA LEU A 200 5.35 6.98 12.44
C LEU A 200 6.15 6.56 11.20
N VAL A 201 7.39 6.16 11.41
CA VAL A 201 8.28 5.70 10.34
C VAL A 201 8.40 4.17 10.42
N LYS A 202 8.08 3.47 9.33
CA LYS A 202 8.39 2.05 9.20
C LYS A 202 9.70 1.90 8.46
N LEU A 203 10.67 1.27 9.09
CA LEU A 203 11.98 0.99 8.50
C LEU A 203 12.17 -0.51 8.30
N SER A 204 12.93 -0.86 7.27
CA SER A 204 13.37 -2.25 7.08
C SER A 204 14.28 -2.68 8.23
N PRO A 205 14.15 -3.91 8.78
CA PRO A 205 15.01 -4.41 9.85
C PRO A 205 16.47 -4.57 9.43
N MET A 206 16.79 -4.39 8.15
CA MET A 206 18.15 -4.47 7.61
C MET A 206 18.91 -3.13 7.64
N LEU A 207 18.23 -2.03 8.04
CA LEU A 207 18.85 -0.71 8.13
C LEU A 207 19.58 -0.56 9.46
N ASP A 208 20.76 0.06 9.40
CA ASP A 208 21.51 0.45 10.58
C ASP A 208 20.95 1.79 11.11
N LEU A 209 20.44 1.78 12.34
CA LEU A 209 19.89 2.97 12.99
C LEU A 209 20.97 3.83 13.67
N THR A 210 22.24 3.41 13.60
CA THR A 210 23.36 4.14 14.22
C THR A 210 24.20 4.92 13.21
N LEU A 211 23.90 4.81 11.94
CA LEU A 211 24.55 5.54 10.84
C LEU A 211 23.85 6.86 10.54
#